data_21eec8f11ec94d8ecc1006004b4f3841
#
_entry.id   21eec8f11ec94d8ecc1006004b4f3841
#
_cell.length_a   1.000
_cell.length_b   1.000
_cell.length_c   1.000
_cell.angle_alpha   90.00
_cell.angle_beta   90.00
_cell.angle_gamma   90.00
#
_symmetry.space_group_name_H-M   'P 1'
#
loop_
_entity.id
_entity.type
_entity.pdbx_description
1 polymer ?
#
loop_
_entity_poly.entity_id
_entity_poly.type
_entity_poly.pdbx_seq_one_letter_code
_entity_poly.pdbx_strand_id
1 'polypeptide(L)'
;MRAAGKAWISVVVLVAGIVLLPGLLYLLGLTLVEGRPQPADRVPSGVAACTSEPRTGYQPMNPWHFIARFFDKDVMKKKVPEVEREAFWIARRHLWRQPQQDMLRWHLSSTALTIWITQHWSTAQIADTARKEDFCRAWSKRRVPGGPMRK
;
A
#
# COMPACT_ATOMS: atom_id res chain seq x y z
N MET A 1 -5.09 -2.43 -48.08
CA MET A 1 -4.17 -1.63 -47.22
C MET A 1 -4.86 -0.88 -46.08
N ARG A 2 -6.14 -0.45 -46.17
CA ARG A 2 -6.85 0.28 -45.07
C ARG A 2 -7.20 -0.57 -43.85
N ALA A 3 -7.36 -1.89 -43.97
CA ALA A 3 -7.72 -2.78 -42.85
C ALA A 3 -6.54 -3.01 -41.87
N ALA A 4 -5.31 -3.14 -42.40
CA ALA A 4 -4.10 -3.34 -41.59
C ALA A 4 -3.78 -2.12 -40.71
N GLY A 5 -4.03 -0.91 -41.20
CA GLY A 5 -3.84 0.31 -40.41
C GLY A 5 -4.79 0.42 -39.21
N LYS A 6 -6.06 0.03 -39.38
CA LYS A 6 -7.03 0.04 -38.28
C LYS A 6 -6.69 -0.99 -37.18
N ALA A 7 -6.26 -2.19 -37.59
CA ALA A 7 -5.85 -3.23 -36.64
C ALA A 7 -4.63 -2.78 -35.82
N TRP A 8 -3.65 -2.14 -36.46
CA TRP A 8 -2.47 -1.62 -35.76
C TRP A 8 -2.82 -0.53 -34.74
N ILE A 9 -3.68 0.42 -35.11
CA ILE A 9 -4.14 1.47 -34.17
C ILE A 9 -4.85 0.84 -32.97
N SER A 10 -5.71 -0.14 -33.16
CA SER A 10 -6.41 -0.82 -32.07
C SER A 10 -5.44 -1.51 -31.12
N VAL A 11 -4.40 -2.16 -31.63
CA VAL A 11 -3.38 -2.81 -30.81
C VAL A 11 -2.59 -1.76 -30.01
N VAL A 12 -2.18 -0.65 -30.62
CA VAL A 12 -1.46 0.42 -29.91
C VAL A 12 -2.30 1.03 -28.80
N VAL A 13 -3.58 1.30 -29.06
CA VAL A 13 -4.51 1.84 -28.06
C VAL A 13 -4.71 0.85 -26.90
N LEU A 14 -4.86 -0.43 -27.19
CA LEU A 14 -4.99 -1.47 -26.16
C LEU A 14 -3.74 -1.56 -25.29
N VAL A 15 -2.57 -1.62 -25.89
CA VAL A 15 -1.29 -1.67 -25.17
C VAL A 15 -1.09 -0.41 -24.34
N ALA A 16 -1.33 0.77 -24.91
CA ALA A 16 -1.24 2.02 -24.15
C ALA A 16 -2.23 2.04 -22.96
N GLY A 17 -3.46 1.57 -23.15
CA GLY A 17 -4.46 1.44 -22.08
C GLY A 17 -3.96 0.54 -20.94
N ILE A 18 -3.43 -0.64 -21.27
CA ILE A 18 -2.89 -1.59 -20.26
C ILE A 18 -1.71 -0.97 -19.51
N VAL A 19 -0.81 -0.30 -20.21
CA VAL A 19 0.38 0.32 -19.60
C VAL A 19 0.00 1.51 -18.71
N LEU A 20 -0.98 2.33 -19.09
CA LEU A 20 -1.38 3.52 -18.34
C LEU A 20 -2.33 3.20 -17.17
N LEU A 21 -3.08 2.09 -17.24
CA LEU A 21 -4.11 1.74 -16.26
C LEU A 21 -3.63 1.76 -14.80
N PRO A 22 -2.47 1.19 -14.42
CA PRO A 22 -1.99 1.23 -13.05
C PRO A 22 -1.80 2.65 -12.51
N GLY A 23 -1.24 3.52 -13.35
CA GLY A 23 -1.05 4.93 -13.01
C GLY A 23 -2.38 5.68 -12.84
N LEU A 24 -3.33 5.44 -13.75
CA LEU A 24 -4.67 6.03 -13.66
C LEU A 24 -5.43 5.57 -12.42
N LEU A 25 -5.40 4.29 -12.10
CA LEU A 25 -6.02 3.75 -10.88
C LEU A 25 -5.36 4.32 -9.61
N TYR A 26 -4.05 4.49 -9.62
CA TYR A 26 -3.33 5.14 -8.53
C TYR A 26 -3.79 6.59 -8.33
N LEU A 27 -3.82 7.39 -9.39
CA LEU A 27 -4.27 8.78 -9.34
C LEU A 27 -5.74 8.85 -8.89
N LEU A 28 -6.60 8.03 -9.47
CA LEU A 28 -8.01 7.95 -9.07
C LEU A 28 -8.14 7.60 -7.58
N GLY A 29 -7.41 6.60 -7.10
CA GLY A 29 -7.42 6.23 -5.69
C GLY A 29 -6.99 7.37 -4.77
N LEU A 30 -6.03 8.18 -5.21
CA LEU A 30 -5.60 9.35 -4.46
C LEU A 30 -6.63 10.48 -4.44
N THR A 31 -7.41 10.68 -5.50
CA THR A 31 -8.47 11.72 -5.51
C THR A 31 -9.65 11.37 -4.61
N LEU A 32 -9.82 10.08 -4.31
CA LEU A 32 -10.88 9.59 -3.42
C LEU A 32 -10.56 9.75 -1.92
N VAL A 33 -9.33 10.16 -1.58
CA VAL A 33 -8.88 10.32 -0.19
C VAL A 33 -8.99 11.78 0.23
N GLU A 34 -9.67 12.03 1.33
CA GLU A 34 -9.73 13.37 1.94
C GLU A 34 -8.45 13.65 2.74
N GLY A 35 -7.67 14.61 2.26
CA GLY A 35 -6.39 14.98 2.88
C GLY A 35 -5.30 13.91 2.71
N ARG A 36 -4.16 14.16 3.34
CA ARG A 36 -3.02 13.23 3.39
C ARG A 36 -2.60 13.02 4.83
N PRO A 37 -2.23 11.79 5.23
CA PRO A 37 -1.67 11.57 6.54
C PRO A 37 -0.37 12.37 6.69
N GLN A 38 -0.10 12.82 7.91
CA GLN A 38 1.14 13.50 8.26
C GLN A 38 2.07 12.50 8.96
N PRO A 39 3.38 12.49 8.64
CA PRO A 39 4.32 11.67 9.38
C PRO A 39 4.35 12.11 10.84
N ALA A 40 4.47 11.16 11.75
CA ALA A 40 4.65 11.50 13.15
C ALA A 40 5.99 12.20 13.35
N ASP A 41 5.99 13.24 14.19
CA ASP A 41 7.22 13.74 14.77
C ASP A 41 7.91 12.58 15.49
N ARG A 42 9.26 12.63 15.56
CA ARG A 42 10.08 11.54 16.09
C ARG A 42 9.50 10.98 17.39
N VAL A 43 9.25 9.68 17.40
CA VAL A 43 8.87 8.97 18.63
C VAL A 43 10.11 8.94 19.53
N PRO A 44 9.98 9.27 20.83
CA PRO A 44 11.11 9.22 21.77
C PRO A 44 11.83 7.88 21.70
N SER A 45 13.17 7.93 21.74
CA SER A 45 14.06 6.78 21.69
C SER A 45 13.87 5.88 22.93
N GLY A 46 12.91 5.00 22.89
CA GLY A 46 12.57 4.09 23.99
C GLY A 46 11.43 3.14 23.63
N VAL A 47 10.69 3.45 22.57
CA VAL A 47 9.65 2.55 22.07
C VAL A 47 10.32 1.49 21.18
N ALA A 48 10.39 0.26 21.68
CA ALA A 48 10.99 -0.87 20.97
C ALA A 48 10.44 -1.01 19.54
N ALA A 49 11.31 -1.27 18.58
CA ALA A 49 10.89 -1.60 17.22
C ALA A 49 9.95 -2.81 17.25
N CYS A 50 8.86 -2.78 16.49
CA CYS A 50 7.90 -3.88 16.46
C CYS A 50 8.50 -5.17 15.92
N THR A 51 9.53 -5.04 15.11
CA THR A 51 10.26 -6.15 14.50
C THR A 51 11.72 -5.75 14.27
N SER A 52 12.56 -6.76 14.15
CA SER A 52 14.00 -6.62 13.87
C SER A 52 14.33 -6.76 12.38
N GLU A 53 13.35 -6.66 11.48
CA GLU A 53 13.63 -6.78 10.04
C GLU A 53 14.50 -5.61 9.56
N PRO A 54 15.57 -5.89 8.82
CA PRO A 54 16.42 -4.84 8.27
C PRO A 54 15.62 -4.01 7.26
N ARG A 55 15.70 -2.69 7.39
CA ARG A 55 15.00 -1.73 6.52
C ARG A 55 15.90 -1.18 5.42
N THR A 56 17.15 -1.65 5.38
CA THR A 56 18.15 -1.26 4.39
C THR A 56 17.79 -1.85 3.02
N GLY A 57 17.93 -1.04 1.97
CA GLY A 57 17.65 -1.48 0.59
C GLY A 57 16.16 -1.57 0.22
N TYR A 58 15.25 -1.10 1.07
CA TYR A 58 13.85 -1.02 0.70
C TYR A 58 13.64 -0.06 -0.47
N GLN A 59 12.95 -0.53 -1.51
CA GLN A 59 12.54 0.28 -2.64
C GLN A 59 11.06 0.66 -2.51
N PRO A 60 10.70 1.95 -2.70
CA PRO A 60 9.33 2.40 -2.65
C PRO A 60 8.43 1.64 -3.63
N MET A 61 7.21 1.38 -3.22
CA MET A 61 6.22 0.75 -4.09
C MET A 61 5.90 1.65 -5.29
N ASN A 62 5.68 1.04 -6.45
CA ASN A 62 5.10 1.74 -7.57
C ASN A 62 3.80 1.03 -8.04
N PRO A 63 2.90 1.73 -8.76
CA PRO A 63 1.62 1.16 -9.18
C PRO A 63 1.74 -0.10 -10.03
N TRP A 64 2.77 -0.19 -10.88
CA TRP A 64 2.99 -1.34 -11.78
C TRP A 64 3.47 -2.57 -11.00
N HIS A 65 4.42 -2.42 -10.07
CA HIS A 65 4.87 -3.50 -9.20
C HIS A 65 3.73 -4.03 -8.31
N PHE A 66 2.83 -3.16 -7.87
CA PHE A 66 1.68 -3.57 -7.10
C PHE A 66 0.76 -4.50 -7.91
N ILE A 67 0.45 -4.13 -9.16
CA ILE A 67 -0.38 -4.96 -10.05
C ILE A 67 0.34 -6.24 -10.45
N ALA A 68 1.63 -6.18 -10.77
CA ALA A 68 2.42 -7.37 -11.12
C ALA A 68 2.36 -8.45 -10.02
N ARG A 69 2.28 -8.06 -8.75
CA ARG A 69 2.12 -9.00 -7.62
C ARG A 69 0.85 -9.84 -7.70
N PHE A 70 -0.24 -9.35 -8.28
CA PHE A 70 -1.47 -10.14 -8.43
C PHE A 70 -1.34 -11.24 -9.49
N PHE A 71 -0.45 -11.06 -10.46
CA PHE A 71 -0.23 -12.02 -11.54
C PHE A 71 0.95 -12.95 -11.30
N ASP A 72 1.87 -12.61 -10.41
CA ASP A 72 3.04 -13.40 -10.07
C ASP A 72 2.79 -14.23 -8.80
N LYS A 73 2.51 -15.54 -9.00
CA LYS A 73 2.26 -16.50 -7.92
C LYS A 73 3.45 -16.65 -6.97
N ASP A 74 4.67 -16.46 -7.43
CA ASP A 74 5.87 -16.60 -6.61
C ASP A 74 6.10 -15.34 -5.76
N VAL A 75 5.72 -14.18 -6.25
CA VAL A 75 5.70 -12.94 -5.47
C VAL A 75 4.61 -12.99 -4.40
N MET A 76 3.46 -13.57 -4.68
CA MET A 76 2.38 -13.78 -3.69
C MET A 76 2.82 -14.64 -2.50
N LYS A 77 3.75 -15.56 -2.69
CA LYS A 77 4.31 -16.42 -1.62
C LYS A 77 5.37 -15.72 -0.79
N LYS A 78 6.00 -14.66 -1.32
CA LYS A 78 7.03 -13.92 -0.60
C LYS A 78 6.40 -13.09 0.53
N LYS A 79 7.08 -13.06 1.67
CA LYS A 79 6.67 -12.25 2.81
C LYS A 79 6.67 -10.77 2.40
N VAL A 80 5.54 -10.10 2.60
CA VAL A 80 5.42 -8.66 2.36
C VAL A 80 6.39 -7.92 3.27
N PRO A 81 7.23 -7.01 2.74
CA PRO A 81 8.16 -6.21 3.54
C PRO A 81 7.44 -5.47 4.67
N GLU A 82 8.12 -5.33 5.81
CA GLU A 82 7.52 -4.69 6.98
C GLU A 82 7.11 -3.24 6.71
N VAL A 83 7.96 -2.50 6.00
CA VAL A 83 7.68 -1.11 5.62
C VAL A 83 6.36 -0.98 4.85
N GLU A 84 6.06 -1.93 3.96
CA GLU A 84 4.79 -1.92 3.21
C GLU A 84 3.60 -2.24 4.11
N ARG A 85 3.76 -3.16 5.07
CA ARG A 85 2.70 -3.49 6.04
C ARG A 85 2.39 -2.31 6.96
N GLU A 86 3.45 -1.60 7.40
CA GLU A 86 3.33 -0.39 8.22
C GLU A 86 2.64 0.74 7.43
N ALA A 87 3.08 0.99 6.18
CA ALA A 87 2.46 1.98 5.31
C ALA A 87 0.98 1.67 5.04
N PHE A 88 0.66 0.39 4.79
CA PHE A 88 -0.73 -0.04 4.62
C PHE A 88 -1.56 0.14 5.90
N TRP A 89 -0.98 -0.11 7.08
CA TRP A 89 -1.64 0.15 8.34
C TRP A 89 -1.98 1.62 8.53
N ILE A 90 -1.01 2.52 8.25
CA ILE A 90 -1.20 3.97 8.34
C ILE A 90 -2.30 4.42 7.37
N ALA A 91 -2.26 3.96 6.12
CA ALA A 91 -3.26 4.25 5.12
C ALA A 91 -4.67 3.87 5.58
N ARG A 92 -4.84 2.65 6.12
CA ARG A 92 -6.12 2.18 6.66
C ARG A 92 -6.59 3.01 7.86
N ARG A 93 -5.70 3.32 8.79
CA ARG A 93 -6.05 4.14 9.95
C ARG A 93 -6.50 5.54 9.55
N HIS A 94 -5.88 6.13 8.53
CA HIS A 94 -6.29 7.40 7.98
C HIS A 94 -7.70 7.32 7.35
N LEU A 95 -7.97 6.28 6.55
CA LEU A 95 -9.27 6.08 5.89
C LEU A 95 -10.40 5.75 6.88
N TRP A 96 -10.13 5.07 7.98
CA TRP A 96 -11.15 4.80 9.00
C TRP A 96 -11.66 6.05 9.73
N ARG A 97 -10.93 7.15 9.65
CA ARG A 97 -11.34 8.46 10.19
C ARG A 97 -12.18 9.26 9.20
N GLN A 98 -12.33 8.76 7.96
CA GLN A 98 -13.10 9.40 6.90
C GLN A 98 -14.53 8.83 6.84
N PRO A 99 -15.49 9.55 6.22
CA PRO A 99 -16.83 9.04 6.01
C PRO A 99 -16.82 7.65 5.37
N GLN A 100 -17.82 6.84 5.72
CA GLN A 100 -17.91 5.46 5.27
C GLN A 100 -17.88 5.37 3.75
N GLN A 101 -16.93 4.59 3.23
CA GLN A 101 -16.73 4.37 1.80
C GLN A 101 -17.23 2.97 1.43
N ASP A 102 -17.69 2.81 0.19
CA ASP A 102 -17.94 1.49 -0.35
C ASP A 102 -16.64 0.68 -0.47
N MET A 103 -16.77 -0.65 -0.58
CA MET A 103 -15.63 -1.57 -0.55
C MET A 103 -14.61 -1.27 -1.66
N LEU A 104 -15.07 -1.01 -2.89
CA LEU A 104 -14.19 -0.75 -4.02
C LEU A 104 -13.39 0.55 -3.82
N ARG A 105 -14.09 1.61 -3.44
CA ARG A 105 -13.48 2.91 -3.14
C ARG A 105 -12.44 2.77 -2.02
N TRP A 106 -12.78 2.03 -0.96
CA TRP A 106 -11.88 1.79 0.16
C TRP A 106 -10.61 1.04 -0.26
N HIS A 107 -10.72 -0.04 -1.06
CA HIS A 107 -9.56 -0.80 -1.54
C HIS A 107 -8.67 0.05 -2.45
N LEU A 108 -9.28 0.78 -3.39
CA LEU A 108 -8.54 1.64 -4.30
C LEU A 108 -7.80 2.75 -3.56
N SER A 109 -8.48 3.44 -2.63
CA SER A 109 -7.91 4.50 -1.81
C SER A 109 -6.81 3.99 -0.88
N SER A 110 -7.01 2.84 -0.20
CA SER A 110 -6.00 2.29 0.71
C SER A 110 -4.73 1.87 -0.03
N THR A 111 -4.87 1.28 -1.21
CA THR A 111 -3.73 0.90 -2.04
C THR A 111 -2.98 2.13 -2.55
N ALA A 112 -3.69 3.09 -3.12
CA ALA A 112 -3.10 4.31 -3.64
C ALA A 112 -2.37 5.10 -2.54
N LEU A 113 -2.98 5.21 -1.36
CA LEU A 113 -2.39 5.90 -0.22
C LEU A 113 -1.17 5.16 0.33
N THR A 114 -1.17 3.82 0.33
CA THR A 114 -0.01 3.01 0.71
C THR A 114 1.18 3.27 -0.22
N ILE A 115 0.94 3.26 -1.54
CA ILE A 115 1.97 3.56 -2.54
C ILE A 115 2.49 4.98 -2.31
N TRP A 116 1.61 5.96 -2.14
CA TRP A 116 1.98 7.35 -1.90
C TRP A 116 2.87 7.49 -0.65
N ILE A 117 2.50 6.89 0.49
CA ILE A 117 3.28 6.91 1.73
C ILE A 117 4.69 6.35 1.48
N THR A 118 4.81 5.21 0.81
CA THR A 118 6.12 4.59 0.56
C THR A 118 7.02 5.41 -0.38
N GLN A 119 6.43 6.25 -1.22
CA GLN A 119 7.18 7.12 -2.14
C GLN A 119 7.60 8.46 -1.52
N HIS A 120 6.85 8.96 -0.53
CA HIS A 120 7.05 10.31 0.00
C HIS A 120 7.64 10.34 1.40
N TRP A 121 7.60 9.21 2.13
CA TRP A 121 8.11 9.15 3.49
C TRP A 121 9.36 8.28 3.59
N SER A 122 10.28 8.65 4.46
CA SER A 122 11.40 7.77 4.81
C SER A 122 10.91 6.53 5.58
N THR A 123 11.68 5.45 5.53
CA THR A 123 11.37 4.22 6.29
C THR A 123 11.27 4.47 7.79
N ALA A 124 12.04 5.44 8.31
CA ALA A 124 11.97 5.86 9.70
C ALA A 124 10.63 6.56 10.02
N GLN A 125 10.18 7.50 9.18
CA GLN A 125 8.90 8.18 9.34
C GLN A 125 7.72 7.19 9.29
N ILE A 126 7.76 6.21 8.39
CA ILE A 126 6.74 5.15 8.30
C ILE A 126 6.71 4.35 9.60
N ALA A 127 7.87 3.92 10.09
CA ALA A 127 7.96 3.17 11.32
C ALA A 127 7.45 3.92 12.55
N ASP A 128 7.86 5.18 12.69
CA ASP A 128 7.48 6.01 13.83
C ASP A 128 5.98 6.29 13.83
N THR A 129 5.41 6.58 12.65
CA THR A 129 3.97 6.79 12.50
C THR A 129 3.19 5.50 12.76
N ALA A 130 3.64 4.36 12.24
CA ALA A 130 3.00 3.07 12.48
C ALA A 130 2.97 2.71 13.98
N ARG A 131 4.05 2.98 14.72
CA ARG A 131 4.09 2.79 16.17
C ARG A 131 3.10 3.69 16.89
N LYS A 132 3.04 4.96 16.53
CA LYS A 132 2.08 5.93 17.10
C LYS A 132 0.63 5.49 16.84
N GLU A 133 0.37 4.81 15.72
CA GLU A 133 -0.94 4.26 15.35
C GLU A 133 -1.19 2.83 15.87
N ASP A 134 -0.48 2.40 16.93
CA ASP A 134 -0.65 1.08 17.58
C ASP A 134 -0.39 -0.15 16.70
N PHE A 135 0.37 -0.04 15.63
CA PHE A 135 0.69 -1.16 14.74
C PHE A 135 1.31 -2.34 15.49
N CYS A 136 2.28 -2.08 16.37
CA CYS A 136 2.96 -3.13 17.13
C CYS A 136 2.00 -3.95 18.00
N ARG A 137 1.07 -3.28 18.68
CA ARG A 137 0.07 -3.92 19.53
C ARG A 137 -0.92 -4.76 18.72
N ALA A 138 -1.34 -4.24 17.56
CA ALA A 138 -2.24 -4.96 16.68
C ALA A 138 -1.57 -6.18 16.04
N TRP A 139 -0.28 -6.06 15.73
CA TRP A 139 0.51 -7.11 15.09
C TRP A 139 0.87 -8.24 16.06
N SER A 140 1.25 -7.91 17.31
CA SER A 140 1.58 -8.93 18.33
C SER A 140 0.39 -9.83 18.65
N LYS A 141 -0.82 -9.26 18.71
CA LYS A 141 -2.06 -10.03 18.93
C LYS A 141 -2.35 -11.07 17.82
N ARG A 142 -1.89 -10.83 16.59
CA ARG A 142 -2.08 -11.77 15.47
C ARG A 142 -1.04 -12.91 15.44
N ARG A 143 0.09 -12.73 16.13
CA ARG A 143 1.18 -13.75 16.16
C ARG A 143 1.02 -14.79 17.25
N VAL A 144 0.05 -14.70 18.15
CA VAL A 144 -0.20 -15.75 19.16
C VAL A 144 -1.07 -16.83 18.51
N PRO A 145 -0.45 -17.96 18.02
CA PRO A 145 -1.24 -19.11 17.61
C PRO A 145 -1.75 -19.76 18.89
N GLY A 146 -3.05 -19.78 19.11
CA GLY A 146 -3.65 -20.51 20.22
C GLY A 146 -4.35 -19.69 21.31
N GLY A 147 -4.63 -18.43 21.10
CA GLY A 147 -5.56 -17.71 21.95
C GLY A 147 -6.97 -18.34 21.86
N PRO A 148 -7.66 -18.61 23.00
CA PRO A 148 -8.96 -19.27 22.97
C PRO A 148 -9.92 -18.46 22.10
N MET A 149 -10.53 -19.13 21.10
CA MET A 149 -11.68 -18.58 20.39
C MET A 149 -12.74 -18.24 21.44
N ARG A 150 -12.98 -16.97 21.67
CA ARG A 150 -14.19 -16.56 22.41
C ARG A 150 -15.38 -17.03 21.57
N LYS A 151 -16.08 -18.03 22.13
CA LYS A 151 -17.41 -18.45 21.69
C LYS A 151 -18.41 -17.30 21.87
#